data_3733fbda134c631c4dbe8f5027a25ef2
#
_entry.id   3733fbda134c631c4dbe8f5027a25ef2
#
_cell.length_a   1.000
_cell.length_b   1.000
_cell.length_c   1.000
_cell.angle_alpha   90.00
_cell.angle_beta   90.00
_cell.angle_gamma   90.00
#
_symmetry.space_group_name_H-M   'P 1'
#
loop_
_entity.id
_entity.type
_entity.pdbx_description
1 polymer ?
#
loop_
_entity_poly.entity_id
_entity_poly.type
_entity_poly.pdbx_seq_one_letter_code
_entity_poly.pdbx_strand_id
1 'polypeptide(L)'
;MTHDGHSLLTGLLIGLIAAVTAGCGDTSRAAAPPPAPVVKVEPVVERDVPITFEYVGTLVGYINAQIRARVSGHLVSQNYKEGALVKSGDLLFQVDPRPFQTAADQADARLQLAESQLSQAKAQVSASQAQVEQALATVVQAEAQVKRAEATQRQTELDVGRYTPLAQRGSVSQQELDNAVQSNLANLAGVAAANAAVLNARASVSQARAALEKSQADVKTQEANIGAARAALADARLNLGYTRVSSPVAGVAGFRVANIGDFVGPSDAAPLTTVSQVDPIYAEFPISEQRALAVFRRWDADPRAPRDIELELVLADGSVYPTRGRAAALDRQVDVTTGTVLARGVFSNPGNVLRPGQYAKVRAVVETRKGALLVPQRAVHDVQGTQQVAVVKADDTVDVRTVKCDVRVGPLWVIADGLKPGERVVVEGGDRVRQGQKIRLAASAPSDPAAPK
;
A
#
# COMPACT_ATOMS: atom_id res chain seq x y z
N MET A 1 -32.91 -67.32 -14.77
CA MET A 1 -34.09 -67.80 -14.01
C MET A 1 -35.15 -66.78 -14.41
N THR A 2 -35.86 -67.13 -15.44
CA THR A 2 -37.18 -67.77 -15.47
C THR A 2 -38.28 -66.80 -15.07
N HIS A 3 -39.17 -66.49 -15.80
CA HIS A 3 -40.22 -67.03 -16.65
C HIS A 3 -41.30 -65.97 -16.69
N ASP A 4 -41.75 -65.52 -17.87
CA ASP A 4 -42.99 -66.03 -18.53
C ASP A 4 -44.26 -65.53 -17.82
N GLY A 5 -45.24 -65.09 -18.44
CA GLY A 5 -45.76 -65.31 -19.76
C GLY A 5 -47.20 -64.86 -19.90
N HIS A 6 -47.60 -64.74 -21.10
CA HIS A 6 -48.93 -65.05 -21.65
C HIS A 6 -50.15 -64.26 -21.22
N SER A 7 -51.01 -63.91 -22.00
CA SER A 7 -51.46 -64.10 -23.38
C SER A 7 -52.99 -63.89 -23.42
N LEU A 8 -53.46 -63.31 -24.52
CA LEU A 8 -54.69 -63.68 -25.26
C LEU A 8 -56.07 -63.43 -24.61
N LEU A 9 -56.97 -62.77 -25.24
CA LEU A 9 -57.99 -63.31 -26.23
C LEU A 9 -58.96 -62.18 -26.59
N THR A 10 -59.00 -61.72 -27.82
CA THR A 10 -60.02 -62.14 -28.86
C THR A 10 -61.47 -62.04 -28.56
N GLY A 11 -62.20 -61.39 -29.48
CA GLY A 11 -63.66 -61.62 -29.78
C GLY A 11 -64.40 -60.33 -30.12
N LEU A 12 -64.49 -59.90 -31.34
CA LEU A 12 -65.38 -60.33 -32.45
C LEU A 12 -66.89 -60.23 -32.10
N LEU A 13 -67.63 -59.31 -32.75
CA LEU A 13 -68.97 -59.48 -33.40
C LEU A 13 -69.43 -58.12 -33.93
N ILE A 14 -69.45 -57.85 -35.19
CA ILE A 14 -70.28 -58.06 -36.38
C ILE A 14 -71.79 -57.86 -36.11
N GLY A 15 -72.37 -56.96 -36.86
CA GLY A 15 -73.78 -56.90 -37.19
C GLY A 15 -74.34 -55.47 -37.09
N LEU A 16 -74.88 -54.90 -37.95
CA LEU A 16 -75.63 -55.07 -39.25
C LEU A 16 -76.52 -53.84 -39.38
N ILE A 17 -76.35 -53.06 -40.45
CA ILE A 17 -77.38 -52.54 -41.43
C ILE A 17 -78.59 -51.79 -40.88
N ALA A 18 -78.80 -50.50 -41.27
CA ALA A 18 -79.74 -50.15 -42.33
C ALA A 18 -79.89 -48.63 -42.50
N ALA A 19 -79.87 -48.22 -43.69
CA ALA A 19 -80.07 -46.89 -44.25
C ALA A 19 -81.47 -46.33 -44.00
N VAL A 20 -81.64 -45.05 -43.89
CA VAL A 20 -82.68 -44.26 -44.52
C VAL A 20 -82.14 -42.91 -44.92
N THR A 21 -82.22 -42.61 -46.21
CA THR A 21 -82.01 -41.37 -46.93
C THR A 21 -83.19 -40.42 -46.67
N ALA A 22 -82.91 -39.13 -46.52
CA ALA A 22 -83.52 -38.01 -47.25
C ALA A 22 -83.40 -36.69 -46.53
N GLY A 23 -83.04 -35.67 -47.26
CA GLY A 23 -83.54 -34.34 -47.05
C GLY A 23 -82.53 -33.22 -47.14
N CYS A 24 -82.34 -32.66 -48.30
CA CYS A 24 -81.73 -31.39 -48.66
C CYS A 24 -82.08 -30.25 -47.73
N GLY A 25 -81.09 -29.39 -47.48
CA GLY A 25 -81.26 -28.10 -46.89
C GLY A 25 -79.94 -27.34 -46.78
N ASP A 26 -79.42 -26.91 -47.92
CA ASP A 26 -78.33 -26.02 -48.05
C ASP A 26 -78.68 -24.61 -47.53
N THR A 27 -78.13 -24.19 -46.40
CA THR A 27 -78.01 -22.78 -46.05
C THR A 27 -76.60 -22.61 -45.41
N SER A 28 -75.66 -22.40 -46.28
CA SER A 28 -74.37 -21.84 -45.89
C SER A 28 -74.56 -20.48 -45.24
N ARG A 29 -74.69 -20.50 -43.90
CA ARG A 29 -74.63 -19.28 -43.08
C ARG A 29 -73.15 -18.98 -42.93
N ALA A 30 -72.66 -18.05 -43.72
CA ALA A 30 -71.34 -17.49 -43.50
C ALA A 30 -71.26 -17.10 -42.04
N ALA A 31 -70.38 -17.81 -41.28
CA ALA A 31 -70.03 -17.45 -39.92
C ALA A 31 -69.57 -16.00 -39.90
N ALA A 32 -70.23 -15.14 -39.20
CA ALA A 32 -69.85 -13.76 -39.00
C ALA A 32 -68.35 -13.80 -38.47
N PRO A 33 -67.49 -12.99 -38.99
CA PRO A 33 -66.10 -12.98 -38.53
C PRO A 33 -66.10 -12.76 -37.00
N PRO A 34 -65.27 -13.53 -36.24
CA PRO A 34 -65.23 -13.39 -34.80
C PRO A 34 -64.95 -11.92 -34.41
N PRO A 35 -65.64 -11.41 -33.39
CA PRO A 35 -65.53 -9.99 -33.03
C PRO A 35 -64.01 -9.68 -32.79
N ALA A 36 -63.56 -8.56 -33.35
CA ALA A 36 -62.15 -8.12 -33.21
C ALA A 36 -61.80 -8.07 -31.74
N PRO A 37 -60.68 -8.73 -31.32
CA PRO A 37 -60.25 -8.78 -29.93
C PRO A 37 -59.98 -7.35 -29.42
N VAL A 38 -60.42 -7.06 -28.20
CA VAL A 38 -60.17 -5.79 -27.53
C VAL A 38 -58.77 -5.90 -26.87
N VAL A 39 -57.86 -5.01 -27.22
CA VAL A 39 -56.49 -4.98 -26.72
C VAL A 39 -56.12 -3.61 -26.16
N LYS A 40 -55.25 -3.58 -25.14
CA LYS A 40 -54.65 -2.36 -24.62
C LYS A 40 -53.30 -2.15 -25.29
N VAL A 41 -53.06 -0.95 -25.76
CA VAL A 41 -51.82 -0.57 -26.42
C VAL A 41 -51.12 0.55 -25.68
N GLU A 42 -49.79 0.51 -25.69
CA GLU A 42 -48.95 1.59 -25.19
C GLU A 42 -47.91 1.96 -26.26
N PRO A 43 -47.51 3.24 -26.33
CA PRO A 43 -46.48 3.67 -27.28
C PRO A 43 -45.08 3.19 -26.82
N VAL A 44 -44.23 2.85 -27.78
CA VAL A 44 -42.82 2.64 -27.55
C VAL A 44 -42.21 3.97 -27.16
N VAL A 45 -41.63 4.02 -25.97
CA VAL A 45 -41.00 5.23 -25.42
C VAL A 45 -39.52 5.22 -25.73
N GLU A 46 -39.02 6.27 -26.37
CA GLU A 46 -37.59 6.48 -26.56
C GLU A 46 -37.06 7.35 -25.40
N ARG A 47 -36.12 6.81 -24.66
CA ARG A 47 -35.51 7.51 -23.54
C ARG A 47 -34.06 7.05 -23.30
N ASP A 48 -33.24 7.96 -22.82
CA ASP A 48 -31.89 7.59 -22.32
C ASP A 48 -32.02 6.75 -21.05
N VAL A 49 -31.37 5.59 -21.06
CA VAL A 49 -31.47 4.62 -19.97
C VAL A 49 -30.11 4.31 -19.43
N PRO A 50 -29.84 4.58 -18.15
CA PRO A 50 -28.61 4.12 -17.51
C PRO A 50 -28.68 2.59 -17.31
N ILE A 51 -27.71 1.88 -17.85
CA ILE A 51 -27.54 0.45 -17.60
C ILE A 51 -26.78 0.30 -16.29
N THR A 52 -27.47 -0.18 -15.27
CA THR A 52 -26.91 -0.36 -13.93
C THR A 52 -26.76 -1.84 -13.60
N PHE A 53 -25.67 -2.17 -12.94
CA PHE A 53 -25.48 -3.49 -12.33
C PHE A 53 -25.40 -3.34 -10.82
N GLU A 54 -26.09 -4.20 -10.11
CA GLU A 54 -26.05 -4.24 -8.64
C GLU A 54 -25.15 -5.40 -8.19
N TYR A 55 -24.29 -5.10 -7.22
CA TYR A 55 -23.39 -6.04 -6.58
C TYR A 55 -23.57 -5.93 -5.08
N VAL A 56 -23.57 -7.06 -4.38
CA VAL A 56 -23.53 -7.06 -2.92
C VAL A 56 -22.08 -6.98 -2.49
N GLY A 57 -21.76 -6.01 -1.65
CA GLY A 57 -20.42 -5.77 -1.17
C GLY A 57 -20.38 -5.47 0.32
N THR A 58 -19.16 -5.32 0.83
CA THR A 58 -18.86 -4.95 2.22
C THR A 58 -18.08 -3.65 2.25
N LEU A 59 -18.38 -2.82 3.22
CA LEU A 59 -17.61 -1.60 3.47
C LEU A 59 -16.34 -1.93 4.26
N VAL A 60 -15.21 -1.38 3.83
CA VAL A 60 -13.90 -1.60 4.46
C VAL A 60 -13.25 -0.23 4.69
N GLY A 61 -12.59 -0.05 5.83
CA GLY A 61 -11.85 1.18 6.08
C GLY A 61 -10.78 1.43 5.01
N TYR A 62 -10.60 2.69 4.64
CA TYR A 62 -9.58 3.09 3.66
C TYR A 62 -8.19 2.62 4.07
N ILE A 63 -7.87 2.79 5.36
CA ILE A 63 -6.70 2.20 6.01
C ILE A 63 -7.16 1.59 7.33
N ASN A 64 -6.78 0.35 7.59
CA ASN A 64 -7.01 -0.33 8.87
C ASN A 64 -5.65 -0.55 9.54
N ALA A 65 -5.29 0.31 10.49
CA ALA A 65 -4.05 0.22 11.24
C ALA A 65 -4.26 -0.64 12.49
N GLN A 66 -3.63 -1.81 12.54
CA GLN A 66 -3.56 -2.62 13.75
C GLN A 66 -2.53 -2.01 14.71
N ILE A 67 -2.96 -1.59 15.87
CA ILE A 67 -2.12 -0.98 16.89
C ILE A 67 -1.57 -2.07 17.78
N ARG A 68 -0.25 -2.24 17.79
CA ARG A 68 0.47 -3.27 18.56
C ARG A 68 1.54 -2.62 19.43
N ALA A 69 1.81 -3.21 20.58
CA ALA A 69 2.96 -2.84 21.41
C ALA A 69 4.26 -3.23 20.67
N ARG A 70 5.25 -2.33 20.69
CA ARG A 70 6.59 -2.59 20.14
C ARG A 70 7.60 -3.00 21.21
N VAL A 71 7.24 -2.81 22.49
CA VAL A 71 8.03 -3.19 23.66
C VAL A 71 7.14 -3.98 24.60
N SER A 72 7.74 -4.89 25.37
CA SER A 72 7.03 -5.71 26.34
C SER A 72 6.93 -5.00 27.68
N GLY A 73 5.75 -4.99 28.29
CA GLY A 73 5.52 -4.38 29.60
C GLY A 73 4.06 -4.36 29.97
N HIS A 74 3.75 -3.87 31.20
CA HIS A 74 2.38 -3.73 31.64
C HIS A 74 1.72 -2.47 31.07
N LEU A 75 0.47 -2.59 30.65
CA LEU A 75 -0.33 -1.47 30.18
C LEU A 75 -0.79 -0.63 31.36
N VAL A 76 -0.40 0.64 31.42
CA VAL A 76 -0.72 1.53 32.57
C VAL A 76 -1.86 2.48 32.29
N SER A 77 -2.12 2.85 31.06
CA SER A 77 -3.24 3.74 30.72
C SER A 77 -3.76 3.55 29.31
N GLN A 78 -5.06 3.87 29.14
CA GLN A 78 -5.73 4.05 27.86
C GLN A 78 -6.16 5.53 27.76
N ASN A 79 -5.76 6.20 26.68
CA ASN A 79 -5.91 7.66 26.56
C ASN A 79 -6.90 8.05 25.45
N TYR A 80 -7.69 7.11 24.95
CA TYR A 80 -8.73 7.36 23.95
C TYR A 80 -10.07 6.77 24.42
N LYS A 81 -11.17 7.24 23.84
CA LYS A 81 -12.50 6.65 24.01
C LYS A 81 -12.75 5.67 22.84
N GLU A 82 -13.24 4.49 23.15
CA GLU A 82 -13.61 3.49 22.14
C GLU A 82 -14.70 4.03 21.20
N GLY A 83 -14.52 3.84 19.91
CA GLY A 83 -15.40 4.39 18.87
C GLY A 83 -15.22 5.88 18.59
N ALA A 84 -14.33 6.59 19.29
CA ALA A 84 -14.05 7.99 19.02
C ALA A 84 -13.10 8.20 17.83
N LEU A 85 -13.19 9.38 17.24
CA LEU A 85 -12.26 9.82 16.21
C LEU A 85 -10.94 10.22 16.87
N VAL A 86 -9.83 9.67 16.38
CA VAL A 86 -8.47 9.99 16.81
C VAL A 86 -7.67 10.55 15.63
N LYS A 87 -6.70 11.40 15.91
CA LYS A 87 -5.77 11.96 14.93
C LYS A 87 -4.51 11.11 14.84
N SER A 88 -3.79 11.24 13.74
CA SER A 88 -2.43 10.69 13.65
C SER A 88 -1.54 11.34 14.71
N GLY A 89 -0.80 10.52 15.47
CA GLY A 89 0.04 10.96 16.59
C GLY A 89 -0.64 10.95 17.95
N ASP A 90 -1.97 10.85 18.03
CA ASP A 90 -2.67 10.80 19.33
C ASP A 90 -2.23 9.57 20.12
N LEU A 91 -1.95 9.80 21.42
CA LEU A 91 -1.58 8.73 22.35
C LEU A 91 -2.81 7.85 22.62
N LEU A 92 -2.70 6.57 22.32
CA LEU A 92 -3.77 5.59 22.54
C LEU A 92 -3.55 4.82 23.84
N PHE A 93 -2.34 4.30 24.03
CA PHE A 93 -1.97 3.52 25.21
C PHE A 93 -0.60 3.90 25.72
N GLN A 94 -0.39 3.67 27.01
CA GLN A 94 0.90 3.81 27.66
C GLN A 94 1.31 2.48 28.29
N VAL A 95 2.44 1.95 27.86
CA VAL A 95 3.15 0.85 28.55
C VAL A 95 4.00 1.45 29.66
N ASP A 96 4.24 0.73 30.77
CA ASP A 96 5.03 1.22 31.91
C ASP A 96 6.40 1.76 31.44
N PRO A 97 6.66 3.06 31.50
CA PRO A 97 7.88 3.65 31.00
C PRO A 97 9.06 3.53 31.95
N ARG A 98 8.82 3.22 33.24
CA ARG A 98 9.86 3.27 34.30
C ARG A 98 11.07 2.41 34.03
N PRO A 99 10.94 1.13 33.61
CA PRO A 99 12.10 0.32 33.28
C PRO A 99 12.91 0.87 32.11
N PHE A 100 12.22 1.42 31.11
CA PHE A 100 12.85 1.98 29.91
C PHE A 100 13.50 3.35 30.20
N GLN A 101 12.91 4.15 31.07
CA GLN A 101 13.53 5.39 31.55
C GLN A 101 14.84 5.09 32.29
N THR A 102 14.81 4.13 33.22
CA THR A 102 16.02 3.70 33.94
C THR A 102 17.10 3.21 32.99
N ALA A 103 16.74 2.44 31.94
CA ALA A 103 17.68 1.98 30.93
C ALA A 103 18.28 3.15 30.12
N ALA A 104 17.47 4.15 29.77
CA ALA A 104 17.94 5.34 29.07
C ALA A 104 18.89 6.17 29.94
N ASP A 105 18.57 6.35 31.24
CA ASP A 105 19.42 7.07 32.20
C ASP A 105 20.77 6.35 32.41
N GLN A 106 20.74 5.00 32.49
CA GLN A 106 21.98 4.20 32.56
C GLN A 106 22.84 4.34 31.30
N ALA A 107 22.22 4.34 30.12
CA ALA A 107 22.96 4.51 28.87
C ALA A 107 23.53 5.95 28.74
N ASP A 108 22.82 6.96 29.23
CA ASP A 108 23.31 8.35 29.29
C ASP A 108 24.50 8.49 30.22
N ALA A 109 24.44 7.87 31.41
CA ALA A 109 25.58 7.85 32.33
C ALA A 109 26.84 7.17 31.73
N ARG A 110 26.65 6.08 30.95
CA ARG A 110 27.74 5.44 30.23
C ARG A 110 28.34 6.35 29.17
N LEU A 111 27.54 7.12 28.44
CA LEU A 111 28.01 8.12 27.49
C LEU A 111 28.85 9.19 28.19
N GLN A 112 28.40 9.74 29.30
CA GLN A 112 29.14 10.73 30.07
C GLN A 112 30.49 10.19 30.58
N LEU A 113 30.51 8.91 31.00
CA LEU A 113 31.77 8.24 31.39
C LEU A 113 32.74 8.15 30.20
N ALA A 114 32.28 7.72 29.03
CA ALA A 114 33.09 7.62 27.82
C ALA A 114 33.64 9.01 27.37
N GLU A 115 32.86 10.06 27.49
CA GLU A 115 33.24 11.44 27.19
C GLU A 115 34.34 11.93 28.16
N SER A 116 34.24 11.56 29.45
CA SER A 116 35.27 11.85 30.44
C SER A 116 36.60 11.12 30.12
N GLN A 117 36.52 9.86 29.72
CA GLN A 117 37.70 9.06 29.28
C GLN A 117 38.34 9.65 28.05
N LEU A 118 37.59 10.16 27.08
CA LEU A 118 38.13 10.88 25.93
C LEU A 118 38.89 12.14 26.37
N SER A 119 38.33 12.89 27.30
CA SER A 119 39.02 14.08 27.84
C SER A 119 40.34 13.74 28.47
N GLN A 120 40.43 12.64 29.25
CA GLN A 120 41.68 12.14 29.82
C GLN A 120 42.69 11.72 28.74
N ALA A 121 42.22 10.99 27.70
CA ALA A 121 43.08 10.60 26.60
C ALA A 121 43.65 11.82 25.84
N LYS A 122 42.85 12.84 25.61
CA LYS A 122 43.30 14.12 25.01
C LYS A 122 44.32 14.83 25.85
N ALA A 123 44.16 14.87 27.17
CA ALA A 123 45.16 15.41 28.07
C ALA A 123 46.49 14.64 28.00
N GLN A 124 46.45 13.30 27.87
CA GLN A 124 47.64 12.45 27.67
C GLN A 124 48.35 12.75 26.35
N VAL A 125 47.60 13.02 25.26
CA VAL A 125 48.20 13.48 23.99
C VAL A 125 48.98 14.78 24.19
N SER A 126 48.42 15.75 24.90
CA SER A 126 49.08 17.03 25.19
C SER A 126 50.37 16.83 26.02
N ALA A 127 50.35 15.92 26.99
CA ALA A 127 51.53 15.56 27.76
C ALA A 127 52.62 14.91 26.91
N SER A 128 52.25 13.95 26.04
CA SER A 128 53.14 13.29 25.13
C SER A 128 53.74 14.26 24.07
N GLN A 129 52.95 15.24 23.63
CA GLN A 129 53.42 16.31 22.74
C GLN A 129 54.50 17.15 23.40
N ALA A 130 54.30 17.55 24.64
CA ALA A 130 55.30 18.29 25.41
C ALA A 130 56.63 17.48 25.60
N GLN A 131 56.54 16.14 25.76
CA GLN A 131 57.69 15.27 25.81
C GLN A 131 58.50 15.24 24.48
N VAL A 132 57.80 15.26 23.34
CA VAL A 132 58.43 15.38 22.03
C VAL A 132 59.18 16.70 21.90
N GLU A 133 58.57 17.82 22.32
CA GLU A 133 59.21 19.14 22.29
C GLU A 133 60.47 19.20 23.20
N GLN A 134 60.40 18.63 24.40
CA GLN A 134 61.54 18.50 25.29
C GLN A 134 62.70 17.68 24.68
N ALA A 135 62.36 16.53 24.07
CA ALA A 135 63.34 15.69 23.39
C ALA A 135 63.97 16.41 22.19
N LEU A 136 63.21 17.19 21.42
CA LEU A 136 63.76 18.04 20.34
C LEU A 136 64.69 19.11 20.85
N ALA A 137 64.41 19.76 21.98
CA ALA A 137 65.27 20.72 22.61
C ALA A 137 66.58 20.08 23.02
N THR A 138 66.60 18.81 23.49
CA THR A 138 67.80 18.05 23.83
C THR A 138 68.64 17.78 22.57
N VAL A 139 68.07 17.51 21.40
CA VAL A 139 68.77 17.38 20.13
C VAL A 139 69.49 18.68 19.78
N VAL A 140 68.78 19.82 19.85
CA VAL A 140 69.36 21.13 19.56
C VAL A 140 70.59 21.44 20.52
N GLN A 141 70.43 21.08 21.78
CA GLN A 141 71.55 21.22 22.74
C GLN A 141 72.74 20.30 22.37
N ALA A 142 72.49 19.05 22.00
CA ALA A 142 73.57 18.13 21.59
C ALA A 142 74.23 18.59 20.29
N GLU A 143 73.52 19.09 19.30
CA GLU A 143 74.04 19.67 18.06
C GLU A 143 74.93 20.92 18.35
N ALA A 144 74.55 21.75 19.31
CA ALA A 144 75.36 22.85 19.77
C ALA A 144 76.75 22.37 20.40
N GLN A 145 76.66 21.21 21.10
CA GLN A 145 77.95 20.59 21.65
C GLN A 145 78.85 20.07 20.54
N VAL A 146 78.29 19.47 19.46
CA VAL A 146 79.05 19.06 18.30
C VAL A 146 79.76 20.25 17.68
N LYS A 147 79.03 21.36 17.43
CA LYS A 147 79.66 22.59 16.89
C LYS A 147 80.76 23.14 17.75
N ARG A 148 80.63 23.07 19.08
CA ARG A 148 81.74 23.45 20.02
C ARG A 148 82.96 22.51 19.89
N ALA A 149 82.67 21.18 19.87
CA ALA A 149 83.77 20.18 19.73
C ALA A 149 84.53 20.31 18.39
N GLU A 150 83.79 20.53 17.30
CA GLU A 150 84.29 20.77 15.96
C GLU A 150 85.16 22.04 15.91
N ALA A 151 84.74 23.13 16.56
CA ALA A 151 85.52 24.36 16.63
C ALA A 151 86.83 24.15 17.37
N THR A 152 86.78 23.38 18.48
CA THR A 152 88.01 23.06 19.28
C THR A 152 88.95 22.13 18.48
N GLN A 153 88.43 21.11 17.78
CA GLN A 153 89.19 20.21 16.93
C GLN A 153 89.87 20.98 15.79
N ARG A 154 89.15 21.89 15.13
CA ARG A 154 89.63 22.70 14.01
C ARG A 154 90.78 23.59 14.48
N GLN A 155 90.74 24.16 15.72
CA GLN A 155 91.87 24.90 16.30
C GLN A 155 93.11 24.03 16.43
N THR A 156 92.99 22.82 17.01
CA THR A 156 94.16 21.91 17.20
C THR A 156 94.64 21.34 15.87
N GLU A 157 93.79 21.15 14.87
CA GLU A 157 94.15 20.76 13.50
C GLU A 157 95.06 21.85 12.84
N LEU A 158 94.63 23.12 12.98
CA LEU A 158 95.51 24.26 12.52
C LEU A 158 96.80 24.32 13.23
N ASP A 159 96.94 23.98 14.55
CA ASP A 159 98.16 23.93 15.30
C ASP A 159 99.07 22.81 14.76
N VAL A 160 98.56 21.60 14.51
CA VAL A 160 99.30 20.51 13.87
C VAL A 160 99.79 20.95 12.50
N GLY A 161 98.92 21.58 11.66
CA GLY A 161 99.27 22.10 10.33
C GLY A 161 100.39 23.15 10.40
N ARG A 162 100.49 23.94 11.49
CA ARG A 162 101.46 24.95 11.73
C ARG A 162 102.76 24.34 12.24
N TYR A 163 102.74 23.44 13.23
CA TYR A 163 103.90 22.82 13.82
C TYR A 163 104.61 21.81 12.94
N THR A 164 103.89 21.09 12.07
CA THR A 164 104.48 20.10 11.17
C THR A 164 105.64 20.67 10.30
N PRO A 165 105.49 21.77 9.53
CA PRO A 165 106.58 22.33 8.71
C PRO A 165 107.68 22.99 9.56
N LEU A 166 107.35 23.48 10.76
CA LEU A 166 108.37 24.09 11.69
C LEU A 166 109.23 23.04 12.32
N ALA A 167 108.75 21.88 12.71
CA ALA A 167 109.51 20.73 13.20
C ALA A 167 110.47 20.17 12.13
N GLN A 168 109.96 20.07 10.87
CA GLN A 168 110.80 19.64 9.73
C GLN A 168 112.04 20.54 9.48
N ARG A 169 111.89 21.85 9.87
CA ARG A 169 112.92 22.84 9.72
C ARG A 169 113.80 22.99 11.01
N GLY A 170 113.51 22.19 12.07
CA GLY A 170 114.20 22.26 13.35
C GLY A 170 113.86 23.48 14.19
N SER A 171 112.78 24.23 13.89
CA SER A 171 112.41 25.48 14.59
C SER A 171 111.55 25.24 15.84
N VAL A 172 110.96 24.05 16.00
CA VAL A 172 110.26 23.56 17.19
C VAL A 172 110.69 22.13 17.50
N SER A 173 110.47 21.67 18.76
CA SER A 173 110.88 20.33 19.18
C SER A 173 109.89 19.27 18.65
N GLN A 174 110.39 18.04 18.42
CA GLN A 174 109.51 16.91 18.03
C GLN A 174 108.42 16.65 19.09
N GLN A 175 108.78 16.86 20.40
CA GLN A 175 107.80 16.72 21.50
C GLN A 175 106.61 17.69 21.39
N GLU A 176 106.86 18.92 20.92
CA GLU A 176 105.74 19.91 20.70
C GLU A 176 104.80 19.49 19.57
N LEU A 177 105.38 18.97 18.45
CA LEU A 177 104.62 18.43 17.39
C LEU A 177 103.81 17.20 17.86
N ASP A 178 104.41 16.25 18.56
CA ASP A 178 103.71 15.06 19.10
C ASP A 178 102.59 15.44 20.06
N ASN A 179 102.78 16.44 20.91
CA ASN A 179 101.72 16.98 21.81
C ASN A 179 100.59 17.59 21.03
N ALA A 180 100.83 18.34 19.95
CA ALA A 180 99.84 18.91 19.10
C ALA A 180 99.01 17.82 18.38
N VAL A 181 99.73 16.78 17.85
CA VAL A 181 99.08 15.61 17.23
C VAL A 181 98.15 14.85 18.21
N GLN A 182 98.63 14.57 19.41
CA GLN A 182 97.89 13.90 20.46
C GLN A 182 96.69 14.74 20.89
N SER A 183 96.78 16.07 21.00
CA SER A 183 95.72 16.98 21.31
C SER A 183 94.68 16.97 20.22
N ASN A 184 95.06 16.97 18.93
CA ASN A 184 94.15 16.88 17.82
C ASN A 184 93.37 15.53 17.78
N LEU A 185 94.10 14.41 18.03
CA LEU A 185 93.41 13.08 18.12
C LEU A 185 92.48 13.03 19.29
N ALA A 186 92.78 13.60 20.43
CA ALA A 186 91.85 13.68 21.58
C ALA A 186 90.58 14.50 21.26
N ASN A 187 90.73 15.64 20.55
CA ASN A 187 89.65 16.47 20.17
C ASN A 187 88.79 15.80 19.05
N LEU A 188 89.42 15.06 18.14
CA LEU A 188 88.73 14.27 17.13
C LEU A 188 87.82 13.18 17.78
N ALA A 189 88.36 12.50 18.81
CA ALA A 189 87.60 11.59 19.64
C ALA A 189 86.43 12.32 20.38
N GLY A 190 86.65 13.56 20.81
CA GLY A 190 85.62 14.44 21.41
C GLY A 190 84.48 14.77 20.44
N VAL A 191 84.77 15.05 19.14
CA VAL A 191 83.78 15.25 18.11
C VAL A 191 83.00 13.97 17.90
N ALA A 192 83.66 12.80 17.84
CA ALA A 192 82.94 11.52 17.72
C ALA A 192 81.97 11.25 18.89
N ALA A 193 82.46 11.56 20.12
CA ALA A 193 81.60 11.43 21.31
C ALA A 193 80.40 12.40 21.29
N ALA A 194 80.57 13.64 20.83
CA ALA A 194 79.51 14.60 20.69
C ALA A 194 78.50 14.18 19.60
N ASN A 195 78.95 13.62 18.47
CA ASN A 195 78.06 13.06 17.45
C ASN A 195 77.25 11.85 17.95
N ALA A 196 77.83 10.97 18.75
CA ALA A 196 77.17 9.88 19.41
C ALA A 196 76.04 10.40 20.37
N ALA A 197 76.31 11.52 21.07
CA ALA A 197 75.26 12.15 21.89
C ALA A 197 74.07 12.68 21.07
N VAL A 198 74.34 13.23 19.87
CA VAL A 198 73.25 13.63 18.95
C VAL A 198 72.44 12.42 18.51
N LEU A 199 73.08 11.30 18.16
CA LEU A 199 72.33 10.07 17.80
C LEU A 199 71.50 9.57 18.95
N ASN A 200 72.01 9.58 20.19
CA ASN A 200 71.22 9.22 21.38
C ASN A 200 70.05 10.17 21.62
N ALA A 201 70.24 11.48 21.45
CA ALA A 201 69.14 12.46 21.56
C ALA A 201 68.05 12.25 20.46
N ARG A 202 68.45 11.95 19.22
CA ARG A 202 67.55 11.63 18.15
C ARG A 202 66.79 10.32 18.39
N ALA A 203 67.40 9.32 18.97
CA ALA A 203 66.72 8.09 19.40
C ALA A 203 65.66 8.41 20.46
N SER A 204 65.96 9.31 21.41
CA SER A 204 64.96 9.77 22.40
C SER A 204 63.80 10.50 21.77
N VAL A 205 63.97 11.30 20.70
CA VAL A 205 62.90 11.93 19.94
C VAL A 205 62.02 10.85 19.25
N SER A 206 62.66 9.83 18.65
CA SER A 206 61.91 8.73 18.04
C SER A 206 61.05 8.00 19.07
N GLN A 207 61.58 7.75 20.25
CA GLN A 207 60.83 7.12 21.35
C GLN A 207 59.69 8.00 21.85
N ALA A 208 59.89 9.31 22.00
CA ALA A 208 58.82 10.24 22.38
C ALA A 208 57.70 10.34 21.31
N ARG A 209 58.06 10.33 20.02
CA ARG A 209 57.12 10.29 18.92
C ARG A 209 56.25 9.02 18.90
N ALA A 210 56.86 7.87 19.14
CA ALA A 210 56.14 6.62 19.25
C ALA A 210 55.12 6.63 20.43
N ALA A 211 55.51 7.24 21.56
CA ALA A 211 54.60 7.44 22.70
C ALA A 211 53.45 8.39 22.35
N LEU A 212 53.71 9.47 21.59
CA LEU A 212 52.67 10.37 21.10
C LEU A 212 51.69 9.66 20.15
N GLU A 213 52.20 8.88 19.18
CA GLU A 213 51.38 8.10 18.26
C GLU A 213 50.48 7.11 19.00
N LYS A 214 51.01 6.43 20.02
CA LYS A 214 50.21 5.58 20.90
C LYS A 214 49.07 6.36 21.57
N SER A 215 49.38 7.53 22.16
CA SER A 215 48.38 8.36 22.82
C SER A 215 47.25 8.84 21.83
N GLN A 216 47.64 9.14 20.60
CA GLN A 216 46.70 9.48 19.54
C GLN A 216 45.83 8.29 19.13
N ALA A 217 46.35 7.08 19.08
CA ALA A 217 45.58 5.87 18.85
C ALA A 217 44.61 5.59 20.00
N ASP A 218 45.01 5.86 21.25
CA ASP A 218 44.12 5.75 22.41
C ASP A 218 42.96 6.74 22.31
N VAL A 219 43.17 7.97 21.83
CA VAL A 219 42.03 8.93 21.55
C VAL A 219 41.08 8.36 20.55
N LYS A 220 41.51 7.79 19.43
CA LYS A 220 40.61 7.15 18.43
C LYS A 220 39.81 6.01 19.04
N THR A 221 40.43 5.24 19.93
CA THR A 221 39.70 4.17 20.64
C THR A 221 38.62 4.73 21.54
N GLN A 222 38.87 5.82 22.27
CA GLN A 222 37.83 6.47 23.09
C GLN A 222 36.73 7.11 22.25
N GLU A 223 37.06 7.68 21.09
CA GLU A 223 36.06 8.19 20.14
C GLU A 223 35.13 7.08 19.63
N ALA A 224 35.66 5.90 19.34
CA ALA A 224 34.87 4.73 18.98
C ALA A 224 33.94 4.26 20.14
N ASN A 225 34.46 4.29 21.39
CA ASN A 225 33.71 3.97 22.58
C ASN A 225 32.53 4.96 22.77
N ILE A 226 32.73 6.25 22.53
CA ILE A 226 31.65 7.25 22.54
C ILE A 226 30.63 6.93 21.47
N GLY A 227 31.05 6.56 20.26
CA GLY A 227 30.13 6.13 19.19
C GLY A 227 29.24 4.98 19.64
N ALA A 228 29.81 3.97 20.25
CA ALA A 228 29.07 2.82 20.79
C ALA A 228 28.10 3.22 21.93
N ALA A 229 28.56 4.07 22.86
CA ALA A 229 27.71 4.54 23.95
C ALA A 229 26.54 5.40 23.46
N ARG A 230 26.76 6.27 22.46
CA ARG A 230 25.69 7.06 21.80
C ARG A 230 24.66 6.17 21.11
N ALA A 231 25.09 5.13 20.42
CA ALA A 231 24.19 4.18 19.79
C ALA A 231 23.34 3.45 20.84
N ALA A 232 23.94 3.00 21.95
CA ALA A 232 23.22 2.37 23.04
C ALA A 232 22.20 3.30 23.70
N LEU A 233 22.54 4.59 23.87
CA LEU A 233 21.60 5.60 24.39
C LEU A 233 20.44 5.85 23.41
N ALA A 234 20.73 5.92 22.11
CA ALA A 234 19.69 6.10 21.08
C ALA A 234 18.71 4.91 21.08
N ASP A 235 19.21 3.68 21.20
CA ASP A 235 18.37 2.49 21.30
C ASP A 235 17.49 2.49 22.55
N ALA A 236 18.06 2.83 23.71
CA ALA A 236 17.31 2.94 24.96
C ALA A 236 16.21 4.01 24.89
N ARG A 237 16.50 5.17 24.29
CA ARG A 237 15.53 6.25 24.07
C ARG A 237 14.43 5.86 23.07
N LEU A 238 14.78 5.11 22.03
CA LEU A 238 13.81 4.58 21.07
C LEU A 238 12.83 3.62 21.75
N ASN A 239 13.34 2.70 22.56
CA ASN A 239 12.52 1.75 23.34
C ASN A 239 11.63 2.48 24.35
N LEU A 240 12.14 3.53 25.00
CA LEU A 240 11.33 4.41 25.85
C LEU A 240 10.22 5.11 25.03
N GLY A 241 10.54 5.57 23.83
CA GLY A 241 9.56 6.14 22.90
C GLY A 241 8.45 5.17 22.55
N TYR A 242 8.76 3.89 22.36
CA TYR A 242 7.80 2.84 22.06
C TYR A 242 6.84 2.49 23.19
N THR A 243 7.13 2.91 24.43
CA THR A 243 6.16 2.80 25.53
C THR A 243 4.93 3.66 25.31
N ARG A 244 5.03 4.71 24.49
CA ARG A 244 3.94 5.59 24.09
C ARG A 244 3.35 5.09 22.78
N VAL A 245 2.28 4.31 22.87
CA VAL A 245 1.62 3.73 21.70
C VAL A 245 0.64 4.73 21.12
N SER A 246 0.98 5.34 19.98
CA SER A 246 0.18 6.36 19.29
C SER A 246 -0.43 5.81 18.00
N SER A 247 -1.48 6.50 17.53
CA SER A 247 -2.11 6.17 16.24
C SER A 247 -1.24 6.63 15.07
N PRO A 248 -0.92 5.75 14.10
CA PRO A 248 -0.21 6.14 12.88
C PRO A 248 -1.09 6.88 11.87
N VAL A 249 -2.42 6.74 11.98
CA VAL A 249 -3.42 7.30 11.05
C VAL A 249 -4.52 8.01 11.80
N ALA A 250 -5.16 8.97 11.14
CA ALA A 250 -6.40 9.55 11.64
C ALA A 250 -7.57 8.60 11.28
N GLY A 251 -8.48 8.35 12.24
CA GLY A 251 -9.60 7.45 12.01
C GLY A 251 -10.39 7.16 13.28
N VAL A 252 -11.31 6.22 13.18
CA VAL A 252 -12.10 5.77 14.32
C VAL A 252 -11.35 4.64 15.03
N ALA A 253 -11.11 4.83 16.33
CA ALA A 253 -10.49 3.82 17.17
C ALA A 253 -11.51 2.75 17.59
N GLY A 254 -11.14 1.50 17.39
CA GLY A 254 -11.97 0.34 17.75
C GLY A 254 -11.99 0.08 19.26
N PHE A 255 -12.63 -1.03 19.63
CA PHE A 255 -12.58 -1.54 21.00
C PHE A 255 -11.17 -1.97 21.36
N ARG A 256 -10.81 -1.81 22.64
CA ARG A 256 -9.57 -2.36 23.18
C ARG A 256 -9.68 -3.90 23.27
N VAL A 257 -8.58 -4.56 23.02
CA VAL A 257 -8.45 -6.00 23.23
C VAL A 257 -7.71 -6.30 24.54
N ALA A 258 -6.71 -5.46 24.88
CA ALA A 258 -5.95 -5.57 26.12
C ALA A 258 -6.49 -4.60 27.21
N ASN A 259 -6.50 -5.02 28.47
CA ASN A 259 -6.93 -4.24 29.60
C ASN A 259 -5.74 -3.54 30.27
N ILE A 260 -6.04 -2.49 31.06
CA ILE A 260 -5.05 -1.86 31.92
C ILE A 260 -4.60 -2.88 32.96
N GLY A 261 -3.29 -3.06 33.11
CA GLY A 261 -2.66 -4.08 33.95
C GLY A 261 -2.19 -5.31 33.19
N ASP A 262 -2.70 -5.58 31.98
CA ASP A 262 -2.24 -6.68 31.17
C ASP A 262 -0.77 -6.50 30.74
N PHE A 263 -0.06 -7.62 30.63
CA PHE A 263 1.28 -7.65 30.06
C PHE A 263 1.16 -7.77 28.54
N VAL A 264 1.74 -6.84 27.81
CA VAL A 264 1.66 -6.73 26.35
C VAL A 264 3.06 -6.71 25.73
N GLY A 265 3.17 -7.15 24.47
CA GLY A 265 4.46 -7.22 23.79
C GLY A 265 4.37 -7.41 22.28
N PRO A 266 5.52 -7.35 21.57
CA PRO A 266 5.58 -7.50 20.12
C PRO A 266 5.12 -8.86 19.59
N SER A 267 5.23 -9.91 20.44
CA SER A 267 4.88 -11.29 20.12
C SER A 267 3.40 -11.62 20.29
N ASP A 268 2.60 -10.68 20.79
CA ASP A 268 1.17 -10.90 20.98
C ASP A 268 0.46 -11.07 19.65
N ALA A 269 -0.34 -12.13 19.54
CA ALA A 269 -1.10 -12.45 18.33
C ALA A 269 -2.16 -11.37 18.03
N ALA A 270 -2.82 -10.84 19.06
CA ALA A 270 -3.88 -9.84 18.95
C ALA A 270 -3.31 -8.41 19.02
N PRO A 271 -3.85 -7.47 18.22
CA PRO A 271 -3.53 -6.05 18.37
C PRO A 271 -4.18 -5.48 19.64
N LEU A 272 -3.63 -4.41 20.18
CA LEU A 272 -4.24 -3.68 21.33
C LEU A 272 -5.59 -3.07 20.94
N THR A 273 -5.67 -2.54 19.73
CA THR A 273 -6.88 -2.01 19.07
C THR A 273 -6.61 -1.88 17.57
N THR A 274 -7.65 -1.54 16.80
CA THR A 274 -7.51 -1.18 15.38
C THR A 274 -8.04 0.22 15.18
N VAL A 275 -7.29 1.06 14.49
CA VAL A 275 -7.75 2.38 14.05
C VAL A 275 -8.05 2.30 12.57
N SER A 276 -9.32 2.61 12.20
CA SER A 276 -9.78 2.57 10.82
C SER A 276 -10.02 3.98 10.30
N GLN A 277 -9.34 4.34 9.23
CA GLN A 277 -9.70 5.54 8.48
C GLN A 277 -10.99 5.25 7.72
N VAL A 278 -12.05 5.99 8.05
CA VAL A 278 -13.40 5.76 7.51
C VAL A 278 -13.86 6.86 6.56
N ASP A 279 -13.10 7.92 6.38
CA ASP A 279 -13.30 8.95 5.36
C ASP A 279 -11.97 9.21 4.65
N PRO A 280 -11.88 8.87 3.34
CA PRO A 280 -12.86 8.11 2.57
C PRO A 280 -12.99 6.66 3.07
N ILE A 281 -14.02 5.94 2.58
CA ILE A 281 -14.25 4.51 2.87
C ILE A 281 -14.29 3.72 1.56
N TYR A 282 -13.86 2.47 1.59
CA TYR A 282 -13.97 1.56 0.48
C TYR A 282 -15.23 0.71 0.57
N ALA A 283 -15.83 0.45 -0.58
CA ALA A 283 -16.79 -0.64 -0.78
C ALA A 283 -16.12 -1.71 -1.64
N GLU A 284 -16.00 -2.92 -1.11
CA GLU A 284 -15.46 -4.09 -1.81
C GLU A 284 -16.62 -4.98 -2.27
N PHE A 285 -16.63 -5.33 -3.54
CA PHE A 285 -17.69 -6.16 -4.13
C PHE A 285 -17.13 -7.05 -5.23
N PRO A 286 -17.60 -8.31 -5.32
CA PRO A 286 -17.17 -9.24 -6.35
C PRO A 286 -17.88 -8.94 -7.67
N ILE A 287 -17.14 -8.93 -8.77
CA ILE A 287 -17.66 -8.89 -10.14
C ILE A 287 -17.29 -10.18 -10.87
N SER A 288 -18.16 -10.69 -11.74
CA SER A 288 -17.82 -11.90 -12.50
C SER A 288 -16.63 -11.68 -13.43
N GLU A 289 -15.81 -12.70 -13.64
CA GLU A 289 -14.65 -12.66 -14.55
C GLU A 289 -15.04 -12.18 -15.95
N GLN A 290 -16.17 -12.62 -16.50
CA GLN A 290 -16.66 -12.16 -17.80
C GLN A 290 -16.81 -10.65 -17.88
N ARG A 291 -17.35 -10.02 -16.81
CA ARG A 291 -17.51 -8.56 -16.75
C ARG A 291 -16.17 -7.86 -16.55
N ALA A 292 -15.28 -8.42 -15.73
CA ALA A 292 -13.94 -7.89 -15.55
C ALA A 292 -13.19 -7.87 -16.90
N LEU A 293 -13.26 -8.96 -17.67
CA LEU A 293 -12.66 -9.04 -19.00
C LEU A 293 -13.27 -8.02 -19.98
N ALA A 294 -14.59 -7.77 -19.92
CA ALA A 294 -15.22 -6.74 -20.76
C ALA A 294 -14.71 -5.34 -20.41
N VAL A 295 -14.51 -5.04 -19.13
CA VAL A 295 -13.92 -3.78 -18.68
C VAL A 295 -12.46 -3.66 -19.14
N PHE A 296 -11.64 -4.70 -18.97
CA PHE A 296 -10.24 -4.69 -19.41
C PHE A 296 -10.12 -4.50 -20.91
N ARG A 297 -10.90 -5.22 -21.72
CA ARG A 297 -10.91 -5.07 -23.20
C ARG A 297 -11.30 -3.67 -23.63
N ARG A 298 -12.24 -3.04 -22.93
CA ARG A 298 -12.62 -1.63 -23.21
C ARG A 298 -11.48 -0.66 -22.92
N TRP A 299 -10.73 -0.88 -21.85
CA TRP A 299 -9.57 -0.06 -21.50
C TRP A 299 -8.38 -0.29 -22.43
N ASP A 300 -8.21 -1.51 -22.94
CA ASP A 300 -7.18 -1.83 -23.94
C ASP A 300 -7.52 -1.22 -25.30
N ALA A 301 -8.79 -1.26 -25.72
CA ALA A 301 -9.24 -0.74 -27.00
C ALA A 301 -9.22 0.81 -27.05
N ASP A 302 -9.48 1.46 -25.92
CA ASP A 302 -9.41 2.92 -25.78
C ASP A 302 -8.71 3.31 -24.47
N PRO A 303 -7.40 3.60 -24.51
CA PRO A 303 -6.66 4.07 -23.34
C PRO A 303 -7.19 5.39 -22.74
N ARG A 304 -8.03 6.14 -23.49
CA ARG A 304 -8.68 7.37 -23.05
C ARG A 304 -10.09 7.12 -22.52
N ALA A 305 -10.60 5.87 -22.59
CA ALA A 305 -11.91 5.55 -22.04
C ALA A 305 -11.96 5.96 -20.56
N PRO A 306 -13.03 6.62 -20.13
CA PRO A 306 -13.15 7.04 -18.74
C PRO A 306 -13.06 5.81 -17.84
N ARG A 307 -12.03 5.79 -17.01
CA ARG A 307 -11.84 4.80 -15.95
C ARG A 307 -12.73 5.11 -14.73
N ASP A 308 -13.39 6.25 -14.78
CA ASP A 308 -14.18 6.82 -13.70
C ASP A 308 -15.63 6.31 -13.80
N ILE A 309 -15.86 5.09 -13.33
CA ILE A 309 -17.21 4.50 -13.24
C ILE A 309 -17.84 5.04 -11.96
N GLU A 310 -18.96 5.77 -12.12
CA GLU A 310 -19.76 6.23 -10.99
C GLU A 310 -20.45 5.05 -10.29
N LEU A 311 -20.36 5.07 -8.97
CA LEU A 311 -20.94 4.08 -8.10
C LEU A 311 -21.96 4.73 -7.17
N GLU A 312 -23.14 4.13 -7.06
CA GLU A 312 -24.13 4.44 -6.04
C GLU A 312 -24.10 3.36 -4.95
N LEU A 313 -24.28 3.78 -3.71
CA LEU A 313 -24.33 2.86 -2.58
C LEU A 313 -25.75 2.79 -2.04
N VAL A 314 -26.33 1.61 -2.00
CA VAL A 314 -27.62 1.34 -1.38
C VAL A 314 -27.39 0.63 -0.06
N LEU A 315 -27.79 1.26 1.02
CA LEU A 315 -27.57 0.77 2.38
C LEU A 315 -28.52 -0.39 2.73
N ALA A 316 -28.28 -1.01 3.87
CA ALA A 316 -29.04 -2.17 4.32
C ALA A 316 -30.55 -1.87 4.58
N ASP A 317 -30.89 -0.61 4.87
CA ASP A 317 -32.26 -0.14 5.03
C ASP A 317 -32.97 0.17 3.69
N GLY A 318 -32.26 0.00 2.56
CA GLY A 318 -32.74 0.32 1.22
C GLY A 318 -32.56 1.79 0.82
N SER A 319 -32.09 2.64 1.68
CA SER A 319 -31.78 4.04 1.36
C SER A 319 -30.56 4.15 0.44
N VAL A 320 -30.60 5.10 -0.49
CA VAL A 320 -29.45 5.42 -1.34
C VAL A 320 -28.57 6.43 -0.62
N TYR A 321 -27.28 6.10 -0.48
CA TYR A 321 -26.31 7.02 0.11
C TYR A 321 -26.15 8.27 -0.78
N PRO A 322 -26.25 9.48 -0.22
CA PRO A 322 -26.36 10.71 -1.02
C PRO A 322 -25.11 11.03 -1.84
N THR A 323 -23.94 10.57 -1.38
CA THR A 323 -22.69 10.85 -2.07
C THR A 323 -22.31 9.68 -2.97
N ARG A 324 -22.19 9.96 -4.28
CA ARG A 324 -21.69 8.98 -5.24
C ARG A 324 -20.22 8.69 -5.02
N GLY A 325 -19.86 7.44 -5.17
CA GLY A 325 -18.48 6.99 -5.19
C GLY A 325 -17.96 6.77 -6.59
N ARG A 326 -16.71 6.36 -6.68
CA ARG A 326 -16.02 6.05 -7.93
C ARG A 326 -15.33 4.71 -7.83
N ALA A 327 -15.26 3.98 -8.95
CA ALA A 327 -14.46 2.77 -9.01
C ALA A 327 -12.96 3.16 -8.81
N ALA A 328 -12.30 2.49 -7.85
CA ALA A 328 -10.92 2.79 -7.50
C ALA A 328 -9.95 1.76 -8.10
N ALA A 329 -10.28 0.47 -7.99
CA ALA A 329 -9.40 -0.61 -8.45
C ALA A 329 -10.18 -1.91 -8.68
N LEU A 330 -9.59 -2.77 -9.50
CA LEU A 330 -9.91 -4.20 -9.60
C LEU A 330 -8.71 -4.98 -9.08
N ASP A 331 -8.99 -6.06 -8.35
CA ASP A 331 -7.92 -6.95 -7.91
C ASP A 331 -7.25 -7.59 -9.13
N ARG A 332 -5.96 -7.89 -9.00
CA ARG A 332 -5.17 -8.58 -10.02
C ARG A 332 -5.52 -10.07 -10.12
N GLN A 333 -6.12 -10.63 -9.08
CA GLN A 333 -6.37 -12.06 -8.94
C GLN A 333 -7.86 -12.37 -9.06
N VAL A 334 -8.17 -13.44 -9.79
CA VAL A 334 -9.50 -14.04 -9.84
C VAL A 334 -9.60 -15.04 -8.68
N ASP A 335 -10.67 -14.97 -7.90
CA ASP A 335 -11.00 -16.00 -6.93
C ASP A 335 -11.46 -17.24 -7.70
N VAL A 336 -10.66 -18.28 -7.65
CA VAL A 336 -10.90 -19.54 -8.38
C VAL A 336 -12.12 -20.32 -7.88
N THR A 337 -12.55 -20.05 -6.64
CA THR A 337 -13.70 -20.72 -6.03
C THR A 337 -15.02 -20.15 -6.54
N THR A 338 -15.07 -18.83 -6.75
CA THR A 338 -16.28 -18.11 -7.13
C THR A 338 -16.27 -17.62 -8.58
N GLY A 339 -15.14 -17.66 -9.28
CA GLY A 339 -14.98 -17.10 -10.63
C GLY A 339 -15.18 -15.58 -10.67
N THR A 340 -14.84 -14.88 -9.59
CA THR A 340 -15.04 -13.43 -9.46
C THR A 340 -13.72 -12.70 -9.24
N VAL A 341 -13.70 -11.42 -9.63
CA VAL A 341 -12.63 -10.45 -9.34
C VAL A 341 -13.16 -9.46 -8.33
N LEU A 342 -12.39 -9.19 -7.28
CA LEU A 342 -12.78 -8.20 -6.28
C LEU A 342 -12.60 -6.79 -6.86
N ALA A 343 -13.68 -6.04 -6.89
CA ALA A 343 -13.69 -4.63 -7.26
C ALA A 343 -13.76 -3.77 -6.00
N ARG A 344 -13.12 -2.62 -6.05
CA ARG A 344 -13.09 -1.64 -4.95
C ARG A 344 -13.58 -0.29 -5.45
N GLY A 345 -14.59 0.25 -4.79
CA GLY A 345 -15.08 1.61 -4.98
C GLY A 345 -14.70 2.49 -3.79
N VAL A 346 -14.44 3.77 -4.03
CA VAL A 346 -14.15 4.77 -2.99
C VAL A 346 -15.34 5.70 -2.83
N PHE A 347 -15.73 5.94 -1.57
CA PHE A 347 -16.82 6.82 -1.20
C PHE A 347 -16.35 7.81 -0.15
N SER A 348 -16.71 9.08 -0.30
CA SER A 348 -16.54 10.06 0.76
C SER A 348 -17.58 9.81 1.87
N ASN A 349 -17.16 9.91 3.11
CA ASN A 349 -17.98 9.58 4.29
C ASN A 349 -17.93 10.71 5.35
N PRO A 350 -18.32 11.95 4.98
CA PRO A 350 -18.36 13.05 5.94
C PRO A 350 -19.37 12.71 7.04
N GLY A 351 -18.94 12.79 8.27
CA GLY A 351 -19.78 12.44 9.44
C GLY A 351 -19.70 10.98 9.86
N ASN A 352 -18.91 10.14 9.19
CA ASN A 352 -18.62 8.76 9.60
C ASN A 352 -19.88 7.88 9.76
N VAL A 353 -20.88 8.07 8.88
CA VAL A 353 -22.13 7.29 8.89
C VAL A 353 -21.88 5.86 8.43
N LEU A 354 -21.04 5.71 7.40
CA LEU A 354 -20.60 4.40 6.91
C LEU A 354 -19.55 3.81 7.83
N ARG A 355 -19.70 2.53 8.16
CA ARG A 355 -18.80 1.82 9.07
C ARG A 355 -18.17 0.62 8.37
N PRO A 356 -16.89 0.29 8.62
CA PRO A 356 -16.30 -0.97 8.17
C PRO A 356 -17.12 -2.17 8.68
N GLY A 357 -17.29 -3.17 7.80
CA GLY A 357 -18.07 -4.37 8.09
C GLY A 357 -19.56 -4.28 7.74
N GLN A 358 -20.08 -3.09 7.38
CA GLN A 358 -21.45 -2.98 6.88
C GLN A 358 -21.59 -3.59 5.49
N TYR A 359 -22.70 -4.28 5.27
CA TYR A 359 -23.12 -4.72 3.93
C TYR A 359 -23.82 -3.57 3.20
N ALA A 360 -23.53 -3.43 1.93
CA ALA A 360 -24.19 -2.48 1.05
C ALA A 360 -24.29 -3.05 -0.36
N LYS A 361 -25.30 -2.63 -1.11
CA LYS A 361 -25.38 -2.92 -2.54
C LYS A 361 -24.70 -1.78 -3.29
N VAL A 362 -23.72 -2.14 -4.10
CA VAL A 362 -23.03 -1.19 -4.98
C VAL A 362 -23.69 -1.25 -6.34
N ARG A 363 -24.25 -0.14 -6.79
CA ARG A 363 -24.84 0.01 -8.12
C ARG A 363 -23.86 0.76 -9.01
N ALA A 364 -23.33 0.08 -10.02
CA ALA A 364 -22.44 0.66 -11.01
C ALA A 364 -23.24 1.10 -12.24
N VAL A 365 -23.12 2.36 -12.64
CA VAL A 365 -23.63 2.87 -13.91
C VAL A 365 -22.58 2.65 -14.98
N VAL A 366 -22.72 1.56 -15.75
CA VAL A 366 -21.68 1.14 -16.70
C VAL A 366 -21.79 1.87 -18.04
N GLU A 367 -23.02 2.16 -18.46
CA GLU A 367 -23.30 2.81 -19.75
C GLU A 367 -24.65 3.54 -19.67
N THR A 368 -24.76 4.68 -20.30
CA THR A 368 -26.04 5.31 -20.58
C THR A 368 -26.37 5.11 -22.05
N ARG A 369 -27.35 4.23 -22.33
CA ARG A 369 -27.80 3.99 -23.71
C ARG A 369 -28.74 5.11 -24.12
N LYS A 370 -28.25 5.95 -25.04
CA LYS A 370 -29.04 7.06 -25.57
C LYS A 370 -30.09 6.54 -26.55
N GLY A 371 -31.28 7.11 -26.49
CA GLY A 371 -32.39 6.76 -27.41
C GLY A 371 -32.85 5.31 -27.31
N ALA A 372 -32.75 4.68 -26.12
CA ALA A 372 -33.19 3.30 -25.94
C ALA A 372 -34.72 3.18 -26.07
N LEU A 373 -35.20 2.21 -26.87
CA LEU A 373 -36.60 1.90 -27.05
C LEU A 373 -37.10 1.02 -25.90
N LEU A 374 -38.06 1.52 -25.16
CA LEU A 374 -38.61 0.88 -23.98
C LEU A 374 -40.02 0.39 -24.24
N VAL A 375 -40.28 -0.86 -23.88
CA VAL A 375 -41.62 -1.45 -23.91
C VAL A 375 -41.93 -2.12 -22.57
N PRO A 376 -43.18 -2.11 -22.10
CA PRO A 376 -43.59 -2.85 -20.91
C PRO A 376 -43.28 -4.34 -21.04
N GLN A 377 -42.82 -4.98 -19.96
CA GLN A 377 -42.50 -6.42 -19.97
C GLN A 377 -43.70 -7.27 -20.44
N ARG A 378 -44.91 -6.85 -20.14
CA ARG A 378 -46.14 -7.53 -20.55
C ARG A 378 -46.40 -7.52 -22.06
N ALA A 379 -45.74 -6.62 -22.82
CA ALA A 379 -45.88 -6.56 -24.28
C ALA A 379 -44.98 -7.56 -25.00
N VAL A 380 -44.00 -8.14 -24.31
CA VAL A 380 -43.05 -9.11 -24.89
C VAL A 380 -43.48 -10.52 -24.52
N HIS A 381 -43.78 -11.33 -25.55
CA HIS A 381 -44.15 -12.73 -25.42
C HIS A 381 -43.01 -13.63 -25.87
N ASP A 382 -42.69 -14.63 -25.07
CA ASP A 382 -41.73 -15.66 -25.46
C ASP A 382 -42.45 -16.83 -26.10
N VAL A 383 -42.21 -17.03 -27.38
CA VAL A 383 -42.78 -18.15 -28.15
C VAL A 383 -41.64 -19.02 -28.64
N GLN A 384 -41.49 -20.19 -28.05
CA GLN A 384 -40.46 -21.18 -28.38
C GLN A 384 -39.04 -20.61 -28.35
N GLY A 385 -38.71 -19.78 -27.34
CA GLY A 385 -37.37 -19.17 -27.20
C GLY A 385 -37.14 -17.93 -28.09
N THR A 386 -38.20 -17.50 -28.84
CA THR A 386 -38.16 -16.30 -29.67
C THR A 386 -39.05 -15.21 -29.05
N GLN A 387 -38.44 -14.07 -28.75
CA GLN A 387 -39.17 -12.94 -28.17
C GLN A 387 -39.92 -12.18 -29.27
N GLN A 388 -41.22 -12.02 -29.08
CA GLN A 388 -42.10 -11.38 -30.06
C GLN A 388 -42.94 -10.28 -29.41
N VAL A 389 -43.24 -9.25 -30.21
CA VAL A 389 -44.10 -8.13 -29.82
C VAL A 389 -45.16 -7.90 -30.89
N ALA A 390 -46.37 -7.73 -30.46
CA ALA A 390 -47.50 -7.39 -31.36
C ALA A 390 -47.57 -5.87 -31.55
N VAL A 391 -47.15 -5.38 -32.71
CA VAL A 391 -47.16 -3.97 -33.09
C VAL A 391 -48.51 -3.64 -33.80
N VAL A 392 -49.14 -2.53 -33.46
CA VAL A 392 -50.38 -2.07 -34.08
C VAL A 392 -50.04 -1.01 -35.12
N LYS A 393 -50.40 -1.32 -36.39
CA LYS A 393 -50.26 -0.41 -37.52
C LYS A 393 -51.33 0.70 -37.47
N ALA A 394 -51.21 1.69 -38.36
CA ALA A 394 -52.15 2.81 -38.47
C ALA A 394 -53.55 2.41 -38.90
N ASP A 395 -53.72 1.24 -39.53
CA ASP A 395 -54.98 0.66 -39.98
C ASP A 395 -55.64 -0.28 -38.93
N ASP A 396 -55.13 -0.24 -37.67
CA ASP A 396 -55.52 -1.09 -36.54
C ASP A 396 -55.35 -2.61 -36.81
N THR A 397 -54.40 -2.96 -37.69
CA THR A 397 -54.00 -4.36 -37.88
C THR A 397 -52.77 -4.66 -37.05
N VAL A 398 -52.66 -5.90 -36.57
CA VAL A 398 -51.52 -6.37 -35.76
C VAL A 398 -50.43 -6.93 -36.67
N ASP A 399 -49.20 -6.50 -36.38
CA ASP A 399 -47.96 -7.02 -36.97
C ASP A 399 -47.10 -7.65 -35.87
N VAL A 400 -47.06 -8.97 -35.84
CA VAL A 400 -46.26 -9.70 -34.83
C VAL A 400 -44.83 -9.76 -35.32
N ARG A 401 -43.91 -9.09 -34.60
CA ARG A 401 -42.49 -9.04 -34.96
C ARG A 401 -41.61 -9.69 -33.93
N THR A 402 -40.59 -10.37 -34.39
CA THR A 402 -39.48 -10.82 -33.54
C THR A 402 -38.67 -9.61 -33.11
N VAL A 403 -38.42 -9.49 -31.83
CA VAL A 403 -37.60 -8.41 -31.23
C VAL A 403 -36.44 -8.99 -30.49
N LYS A 404 -35.39 -8.23 -30.45
CA LYS A 404 -34.19 -8.56 -29.62
C LYS A 404 -34.28 -7.73 -28.35
N CYS A 405 -34.71 -8.35 -27.26
CA CYS A 405 -34.67 -7.73 -25.94
C CYS A 405 -33.25 -7.81 -25.38
N ASP A 406 -32.82 -6.74 -24.73
CA ASP A 406 -31.49 -6.66 -24.12
C ASP A 406 -31.59 -6.66 -22.57
N VAL A 407 -31.70 -5.52 -21.93
CA VAL A 407 -31.67 -5.38 -20.47
C VAL A 407 -33.07 -4.95 -19.97
N ARG A 408 -33.43 -5.44 -18.79
CA ARG A 408 -34.64 -4.99 -18.07
C ARG A 408 -34.31 -3.74 -17.25
N VAL A 409 -35.19 -2.75 -17.31
CA VAL A 409 -35.10 -1.52 -16.53
C VAL A 409 -36.43 -1.29 -15.82
N GLY A 410 -36.46 -1.67 -14.55
CA GLY A 410 -37.71 -1.70 -13.80
C GLY A 410 -38.76 -2.60 -14.47
N PRO A 411 -39.99 -2.10 -14.75
CA PRO A 411 -41.07 -2.86 -15.41
C PRO A 411 -40.94 -2.89 -16.94
N LEU A 412 -39.88 -2.31 -17.51
CA LEU A 412 -39.71 -2.16 -18.96
C LEU A 412 -38.56 -3.03 -19.50
N TRP A 413 -38.69 -3.45 -20.77
CA TRP A 413 -37.62 -4.03 -21.55
C TRP A 413 -36.99 -2.99 -22.47
N VAL A 414 -35.64 -2.99 -22.54
CA VAL A 414 -34.91 -2.28 -23.58
C VAL A 414 -34.85 -3.17 -24.82
N ILE A 415 -35.35 -2.65 -25.94
CA ILE A 415 -35.37 -3.35 -27.23
C ILE A 415 -34.18 -2.88 -28.06
N ALA A 416 -33.30 -3.82 -28.42
CA ALA A 416 -32.12 -3.53 -29.23
C ALA A 416 -32.44 -3.48 -30.73
N ASP A 417 -33.40 -4.29 -31.20
CA ASP A 417 -33.78 -4.36 -32.61
C ASP A 417 -35.24 -4.87 -32.77
N GLY A 418 -35.90 -4.48 -33.86
CA GLY A 418 -37.24 -4.95 -34.24
C GLY A 418 -38.38 -3.93 -34.07
N LEU A 419 -38.14 -2.79 -33.39
CA LEU A 419 -39.13 -1.73 -33.20
C LEU A 419 -38.62 -0.36 -33.64
N LYS A 420 -39.56 0.56 -33.88
CA LYS A 420 -39.27 1.98 -34.18
C LYS A 420 -39.83 2.90 -33.09
N PRO A 421 -39.29 4.08 -32.89
CA PRO A 421 -39.80 5.07 -31.97
C PRO A 421 -41.27 5.42 -32.30
N GLY A 422 -42.12 5.48 -31.28
CA GLY A 422 -43.52 5.89 -31.41
C GLY A 422 -44.47 4.81 -31.95
N GLU A 423 -43.99 3.61 -32.28
CA GLU A 423 -44.88 2.48 -32.61
C GLU A 423 -45.76 2.11 -31.40
N ARG A 424 -46.99 1.66 -31.64
CA ARG A 424 -47.91 1.20 -30.58
C ARG A 424 -47.77 -0.31 -30.41
N VAL A 425 -47.53 -0.79 -29.21
CA VAL A 425 -47.39 -2.22 -28.87
C VAL A 425 -48.54 -2.67 -27.99
N VAL A 426 -48.99 -3.89 -28.20
CA VAL A 426 -50.08 -4.50 -27.40
C VAL A 426 -49.53 -4.93 -26.06
N VAL A 427 -50.07 -4.41 -24.97
CA VAL A 427 -49.65 -4.70 -23.60
C VAL A 427 -50.56 -5.73 -22.91
N GLU A 428 -51.84 -5.73 -23.24
CA GLU A 428 -52.84 -6.71 -22.73
C GLU A 428 -53.64 -7.29 -23.86
N GLY A 429 -53.83 -8.62 -23.87
CA GLY A 429 -54.52 -9.36 -24.91
C GLY A 429 -53.65 -9.82 -26.08
N GLY A 430 -52.35 -9.76 -25.95
CA GLY A 430 -51.38 -10.17 -26.98
C GLY A 430 -51.44 -11.66 -27.36
N ASP A 431 -51.87 -12.50 -26.43
CA ASP A 431 -52.13 -13.95 -26.63
C ASP A 431 -53.33 -14.27 -27.53
N ARG A 432 -54.22 -13.31 -27.73
CA ARG A 432 -55.46 -13.46 -28.52
C ARG A 432 -55.38 -12.89 -29.93
N VAL A 433 -54.27 -12.24 -30.28
CA VAL A 433 -54.09 -11.60 -31.58
C VAL A 433 -53.17 -12.44 -32.49
N ARG A 434 -53.49 -12.41 -33.80
CA ARG A 434 -52.72 -13.10 -34.84
C ARG A 434 -52.19 -12.08 -35.86
N GLN A 435 -51.14 -12.47 -36.57
CA GLN A 435 -50.59 -11.68 -37.66
C GLN A 435 -51.68 -11.22 -38.65
N GLY A 436 -51.76 -9.90 -38.93
CA GLY A 436 -52.74 -9.31 -39.88
C GLY A 436 -54.15 -9.16 -39.37
N GLN A 437 -54.46 -9.51 -38.12
CA GLN A 437 -55.79 -9.42 -37.52
C GLN A 437 -56.17 -7.98 -37.17
N LYS A 438 -57.38 -7.53 -37.51
CA LYS A 438 -57.93 -6.26 -37.02
C LYS A 438 -58.32 -6.37 -35.56
N ILE A 439 -57.99 -5.34 -34.81
CA ILE A 439 -58.24 -5.24 -33.36
C ILE A 439 -59.16 -4.06 -33.05
N ARG A 440 -59.77 -4.09 -31.86
CA ARG A 440 -60.39 -2.92 -31.25
C ARG A 440 -59.52 -2.44 -30.09
N LEU A 441 -59.22 -1.16 -30.07
CA LEU A 441 -58.51 -0.55 -28.97
C LEU A 441 -59.42 -0.46 -27.75
N ALA A 442 -58.95 -0.97 -26.60
CA ALA A 442 -59.60 -0.69 -25.34
C ALA A 442 -59.50 0.81 -25.04
N ALA A 443 -60.58 1.45 -24.62
CA ALA A 443 -60.55 2.85 -24.21
C ALA A 443 -59.48 3.00 -23.11
N SER A 444 -58.42 3.77 -23.39
CA SER A 444 -57.34 4.03 -22.42
C SER A 444 -57.91 4.90 -21.30
N ALA A 445 -57.99 4.35 -20.09
CA ALA A 445 -58.00 5.21 -18.91
C ALA A 445 -56.64 5.91 -18.83
N PRO A 446 -56.58 7.22 -18.52
CA PRO A 446 -55.29 7.91 -18.36
C PRO A 446 -54.53 7.26 -17.23
N SER A 447 -53.37 6.70 -17.56
CA SER A 447 -52.40 6.22 -16.56
C SER A 447 -51.79 7.44 -15.87
N ASP A 448 -52.15 7.61 -14.63
CA ASP A 448 -51.45 8.52 -13.70
C ASP A 448 -49.99 8.06 -13.59
N PRO A 449 -48.99 8.90 -13.88
CA PRO A 449 -47.60 8.53 -13.69
C PRO A 449 -47.34 8.45 -12.18
N ALA A 450 -47.40 7.22 -11.65
CA ALA A 450 -46.95 6.98 -10.27
C ALA A 450 -45.56 7.55 -10.07
N ALA A 451 -45.44 8.55 -9.22
CA ALA A 451 -44.19 9.08 -8.70
C ALA A 451 -43.43 7.95 -8.03
N PRO A 452 -42.09 7.90 -8.20
CA PRO A 452 -41.24 6.92 -7.51
C PRO A 452 -41.29 7.18 -6.01
N LYS A 453 -41.66 6.16 -5.23
CA LYS A 453 -41.39 6.09 -3.79
C LYS A 453 -39.95 5.73 -3.54
#